data_edc1af2bde2b90a8386d0354f8df333d
#
_entry.id   edc1af2bde2b90a8386d0354f8df333d
#
_cell.length_a   1.000
_cell.length_b   1.000
_cell.length_c   1.000
_cell.angle_alpha   90.00
_cell.angle_beta   90.00
_cell.angle_gamma   90.00
#
_symmetry.space_group_name_H-M   'P 1'
#
loop_
_entity.id
_entity.type
_entity.pdbx_description
1 polymer ?
#
loop_
_entity_poly.entity_id
_entity_poly.type
_entity_poly.pdbx_seq_one_letter_code
_entity_poly.pdbx_strand_id
1 'polypeptide(L)'
;DAAACKAAIDEAVAGLGGIDGLVYAPGIGPLVRVADMDADSWQAVFATNVTGAALLTAAALPHLEAVAGTAIYLSSVSASMTPPWPGLGAYAVSKAALDKLVEALRQEHPTVGFTRFVVGDCAGGEGEGMTEFASGWDSELAMELAPIWVERKLISGSLIDVDELVTAAHSVLQGGASLSIPSITLTPRPAPNPE
;
A
#
# COMPACT_ATOMS: atom_id res chain seq x y z
N ASP A 1 -1.00 15.55 8.09
CA ASP A 1 -1.66 16.82 8.40
C ASP A 1 -3.00 16.90 7.65
N ALA A 2 -4.11 17.05 8.38
CA ALA A 2 -5.47 17.05 7.82
C ALA A 2 -5.73 18.26 6.88
N ALA A 3 -5.13 19.41 7.19
CA ALA A 3 -5.30 20.60 6.35
C ALA A 3 -4.61 20.44 4.99
N ALA A 4 -3.42 19.83 4.97
CA ALA A 4 -2.70 19.50 3.75
C ALA A 4 -3.43 18.44 2.90
N CYS A 5 -3.98 17.41 3.54
CA CYS A 5 -4.80 16.40 2.84
C CYS A 5 -6.04 17.04 2.20
N LYS A 6 -6.72 17.92 2.95
CA LYS A 6 -7.88 18.65 2.41
C LYS A 6 -7.48 19.55 1.24
N ALA A 7 -6.40 20.31 1.37
CA ALA A 7 -5.93 21.20 0.30
C ALA A 7 -5.58 20.44 -0.98
N ALA A 8 -4.94 19.26 -0.86
CA ALA A 8 -4.62 18.42 -2.00
C ALA A 8 -5.89 17.92 -2.72
N ILE A 9 -6.92 17.53 -1.97
CA ILE A 9 -8.21 17.12 -2.56
C ILE A 9 -8.92 18.32 -3.20
N ASP A 10 -8.95 19.48 -2.55
CA ASP A 10 -9.57 20.69 -3.11
C ASP A 10 -8.89 21.10 -4.44
N GLU A 11 -7.56 21.01 -4.51
CA GLU A 11 -6.78 21.27 -5.73
C GLU A 11 -7.10 20.26 -6.83
N ALA A 12 -7.15 18.96 -6.49
CA ALA A 12 -7.50 17.90 -7.43
C ALA A 12 -8.93 18.11 -7.98
N VAL A 13 -9.90 18.43 -7.14
CA VAL A 13 -11.29 18.74 -7.55
C VAL A 13 -11.32 19.95 -8.49
N ALA A 14 -10.57 21.01 -8.17
CA ALA A 14 -10.52 22.21 -9.01
C ALA A 14 -9.88 21.93 -10.38
N GLY A 15 -8.85 21.08 -10.43
CA GLY A 15 -8.14 20.74 -11.66
C GLY A 15 -8.84 19.72 -12.56
N LEU A 16 -9.48 18.72 -11.93
CA LEU A 16 -10.10 17.58 -12.62
C LEU A 16 -11.62 17.76 -12.84
N GLY A 17 -12.24 18.70 -12.13
CA GLY A 17 -13.69 18.90 -12.14
C GLY A 17 -14.48 17.97 -11.22
N GLY A 18 -13.80 17.05 -10.52
CA GLY A 18 -14.39 16.10 -9.58
C GLY A 18 -13.41 14.98 -9.24
N ILE A 19 -13.81 14.08 -8.34
CA ILE A 19 -13.05 12.87 -7.98
C ILE A 19 -14.02 11.69 -7.96
N ASP A 20 -13.80 10.74 -8.84
CA ASP A 20 -14.51 9.46 -8.94
C ASP A 20 -13.62 8.27 -8.54
N GLY A 21 -12.31 8.46 -8.50
CA GLY A 21 -11.32 7.47 -8.09
C GLY A 21 -10.24 8.05 -7.18
N LEU A 22 -9.84 7.28 -6.18
CA LEU A 22 -8.73 7.59 -5.28
C LEU A 22 -7.77 6.39 -5.22
N VAL A 23 -6.47 6.62 -5.42
CA VAL A 23 -5.44 5.59 -5.17
C VAL A 23 -4.51 6.09 -4.06
N TYR A 24 -4.55 5.42 -2.91
CA TYR A 24 -3.60 5.68 -1.84
C TYR A 24 -2.39 4.75 -1.98
N ALA A 25 -1.33 5.25 -2.60
CA ALA A 25 -0.09 4.53 -2.83
C ALA A 25 1.05 4.83 -1.84
N PRO A 26 1.05 5.94 -1.07
CA PRO A 26 2.15 6.22 -0.16
C PRO A 26 2.38 5.10 0.85
N GLY A 27 3.66 4.82 1.15
CA GLY A 27 4.02 3.86 2.18
C GLY A 27 5.50 3.90 2.46
N ILE A 28 5.85 3.83 3.74
CA ILE A 28 7.25 3.73 4.20
C ILE A 28 7.42 2.48 5.06
N GLY A 29 8.62 1.91 4.99
CA GLY A 29 8.99 0.73 5.76
C GLY A 29 10.49 0.77 6.08
N PRO A 30 10.90 1.46 7.14
CA PRO A 30 12.30 1.48 7.55
C PRO A 30 12.75 0.06 7.94
N LEU A 31 13.97 -0.29 7.57
CA LEU A 31 14.56 -1.56 7.96
C LEU A 31 15.13 -1.40 9.38
N VAL A 32 14.35 -1.79 10.37
CA VAL A 32 14.72 -1.73 11.79
C VAL A 32 14.08 -2.91 12.52
N ARG A 33 14.81 -3.55 13.42
CA ARG A 33 14.23 -4.61 14.27
C ARG A 33 13.15 -4.00 15.17
N VAL A 34 12.07 -4.72 15.38
CA VAL A 34 10.94 -4.22 16.21
C VAL A 34 11.38 -3.78 17.60
N ALA A 35 12.33 -4.50 18.20
CA ALA A 35 12.84 -4.16 19.52
C ALA A 35 13.70 -2.87 19.56
N ASP A 36 14.22 -2.45 18.41
CA ASP A 36 15.11 -1.29 18.31
C ASP A 36 14.38 -0.05 17.74
N MET A 37 13.09 -0.20 17.40
CA MET A 37 12.27 0.92 16.90
C MET A 37 11.93 1.89 18.03
N ASP A 38 12.25 3.16 17.83
CA ASP A 38 11.84 4.25 18.72
C ASP A 38 10.39 4.72 18.44
N ALA A 39 9.86 5.55 19.34
CA ALA A 39 8.50 6.06 19.23
C ALA A 39 8.28 6.94 17.99
N ASP A 40 9.27 7.73 17.61
CA ASP A 40 9.17 8.65 16.46
C ASP A 40 9.13 7.85 15.15
N SER A 41 9.93 6.80 15.03
CA SER A 41 9.92 5.89 13.88
C SER A 41 8.57 5.16 13.76
N TRP A 42 8.01 4.66 14.87
CA TRP A 42 6.65 4.10 14.88
C TRP A 42 5.62 5.12 14.42
N GLN A 43 5.68 6.33 14.97
CA GLN A 43 4.75 7.41 14.60
C GLN A 43 4.86 7.77 13.12
N ALA A 44 6.06 7.87 12.56
CA ALA A 44 6.26 8.18 11.14
C ALA A 44 5.65 7.10 10.23
N VAL A 45 5.88 5.81 10.54
CA VAL A 45 5.28 4.69 9.79
C VAL A 45 3.75 4.76 9.82
N PHE A 46 3.16 4.94 11.00
CA PHE A 46 1.70 5.02 11.12
C PHE A 46 1.14 6.30 10.53
N ALA A 47 1.83 7.44 10.68
CA ALA A 47 1.41 8.71 10.09
C ALA A 47 1.28 8.60 8.57
N THR A 48 2.25 7.97 7.90
CA THR A 48 2.19 7.78 6.45
C THR A 48 1.25 6.65 6.07
N ASN A 49 1.45 5.44 6.60
CA ASN A 49 0.77 4.25 6.05
C ASN A 49 -0.71 4.14 6.45
N VAL A 50 -1.12 4.78 7.54
CA VAL A 50 -2.49 4.64 8.11
C VAL A 50 -3.19 5.99 8.24
N THR A 51 -2.61 6.92 9.02
CA THR A 51 -3.27 8.20 9.33
C THR A 51 -3.44 9.04 8.07
N GLY A 52 -2.42 9.10 7.20
CA GLY A 52 -2.50 9.79 5.91
C GLY A 52 -3.60 9.21 5.02
N ALA A 53 -3.74 7.88 4.96
CA ALA A 53 -4.82 7.22 4.22
C ALA A 53 -6.19 7.64 4.76
N ALA A 54 -6.38 7.62 6.09
CA ALA A 54 -7.63 8.01 6.72
C ALA A 54 -7.99 9.47 6.45
N LEU A 55 -7.03 10.38 6.61
CA LEU A 55 -7.25 11.82 6.42
C LEU A 55 -7.52 12.20 4.96
N LEU A 56 -6.78 11.62 4.03
CA LEU A 56 -7.00 11.87 2.60
C LEU A 56 -8.35 11.30 2.15
N THR A 57 -8.71 10.12 2.63
CA THR A 57 -10.01 9.52 2.37
C THR A 57 -11.13 10.37 2.92
N ALA A 58 -11.03 10.84 4.17
CA ALA A 58 -12.04 11.70 4.77
C ALA A 58 -12.28 13.00 3.96
N ALA A 59 -11.22 13.56 3.39
CA ALA A 59 -11.33 14.73 2.52
C ALA A 59 -11.97 14.40 1.16
N ALA A 60 -11.66 13.24 0.57
CA ALA A 60 -12.19 12.81 -0.73
C ALA A 60 -13.63 12.25 -0.65
N LEU A 61 -14.03 11.78 0.52
CA LEU A 61 -15.26 11.01 0.72
C LEU A 61 -16.54 11.68 0.18
N PRO A 62 -16.81 13.00 0.40
CA PRO A 62 -18.00 13.63 -0.15
C PRO A 62 -18.07 13.58 -1.69
N HIS A 63 -16.91 13.60 -2.36
CA HIS A 63 -16.83 13.54 -3.82
C HIS A 63 -17.06 12.10 -4.31
N LEU A 64 -16.45 11.12 -3.65
CA LEU A 64 -16.63 9.71 -3.98
C LEU A 64 -18.08 9.23 -3.76
N GLU A 65 -18.71 9.64 -2.66
CA GLU A 65 -20.12 9.32 -2.37
C GLU A 65 -21.08 9.90 -3.41
N ALA A 66 -20.81 11.10 -3.90
CA ALA A 66 -21.66 11.78 -4.87
C ALA A 66 -21.78 11.02 -6.22
N VAL A 67 -20.79 10.17 -6.55
CA VAL A 67 -20.71 9.48 -7.83
C VAL A 67 -20.61 7.95 -7.69
N ALA A 68 -20.75 7.41 -6.46
CA ALA A 68 -20.48 6.00 -6.15
C ALA A 68 -19.08 5.56 -6.63
N GLY A 69 -18.10 6.38 -6.32
CA GLY A 69 -16.71 6.23 -6.77
C GLY A 69 -15.96 5.10 -6.07
N THR A 70 -14.68 4.94 -6.40
CA THR A 70 -13.84 3.83 -5.90
C THR A 70 -12.54 4.34 -5.30
N ALA A 71 -12.14 3.81 -4.14
CA ALA A 71 -10.87 4.07 -3.50
C ALA A 71 -10.05 2.77 -3.37
N ILE A 72 -8.76 2.83 -3.78
CA ILE A 72 -7.80 1.73 -3.72
C ILE A 72 -6.72 2.08 -2.70
N TYR A 73 -6.37 1.11 -1.86
CA TYR A 73 -5.30 1.24 -0.86
C TYR A 73 -4.25 0.17 -1.08
N LEU A 74 -3.00 0.59 -1.34
CA LEU A 74 -1.90 -0.34 -1.52
C LEU A 74 -1.51 -0.96 -0.17
N SER A 75 -1.95 -2.19 0.02
CA SER A 75 -1.58 -3.06 1.12
C SER A 75 -0.41 -3.96 0.74
N SER A 76 -0.11 -4.95 1.54
CA SER A 76 0.99 -5.88 1.32
C SER A 76 0.57 -7.30 1.72
N VAL A 77 1.16 -8.30 1.05
CA VAL A 77 1.03 -9.70 1.46
C VAL A 77 1.51 -9.92 2.90
N SER A 78 2.43 -9.09 3.38
CA SER A 78 2.94 -9.15 4.77
C SER A 78 1.94 -8.66 5.82
N ALA A 79 0.82 -8.05 5.39
CA ALA A 79 -0.24 -7.64 6.32
C ALA A 79 -0.96 -8.82 6.98
N SER A 80 -1.20 -9.91 6.21
CA SER A 80 -1.99 -11.04 6.71
C SER A 80 -1.73 -12.37 6.00
N MET A 81 -0.99 -12.40 4.88
CA MET A 81 -0.82 -13.61 4.05
C MET A 81 0.53 -14.30 4.26
N THR A 82 1.58 -13.53 4.49
CA THR A 82 2.93 -14.05 4.73
C THR A 82 3.46 -13.58 6.09
N PRO A 83 4.38 -14.32 6.71
CA PRO A 83 5.07 -13.82 7.90
C PRO A 83 5.77 -12.49 7.62
N PRO A 84 5.79 -11.55 8.59
CA PRO A 84 6.58 -10.34 8.48
C PRO A 84 8.07 -10.66 8.29
N TRP A 85 8.72 -9.94 7.40
CA TRP A 85 10.17 -10.08 7.27
C TRP A 85 10.87 -9.51 8.50
N PRO A 86 11.85 -10.22 9.09
CA PRO A 86 12.72 -9.64 10.11
C PRO A 86 13.25 -8.27 9.66
N GLY A 87 13.12 -7.26 10.52
CA GLY A 87 13.47 -5.88 10.20
C GLY A 87 12.33 -5.04 9.60
N LEU A 88 11.25 -5.64 9.10
CA LEU A 88 10.10 -4.93 8.52
C LEU A 88 8.80 -5.09 9.35
N GLY A 89 8.93 -5.42 10.63
CA GLY A 89 7.77 -5.67 11.50
C GLY A 89 6.82 -4.48 11.62
N ALA A 90 7.33 -3.26 11.78
CA ALA A 90 6.50 -2.06 11.88
C ALA A 90 5.72 -1.79 10.58
N TYR A 91 6.36 -2.00 9.44
CA TYR A 91 5.68 -1.93 8.14
C TYR A 91 4.52 -2.92 8.05
N ALA A 92 4.76 -4.20 8.36
CA ALA A 92 3.72 -5.24 8.31
C ALA A 92 2.55 -4.91 9.25
N VAL A 93 2.82 -4.45 10.48
CA VAL A 93 1.79 -4.02 11.43
C VAL A 93 0.99 -2.85 10.88
N SER A 94 1.64 -1.85 10.28
CA SER A 94 0.95 -0.69 9.69
C SER A 94 0.07 -1.09 8.50
N LYS A 95 0.52 -2.04 7.65
CA LYS A 95 -0.30 -2.54 6.53
C LYS A 95 -1.48 -3.37 7.01
N ALA A 96 -1.34 -4.13 8.10
CA ALA A 96 -2.48 -4.80 8.74
C ALA A 96 -3.48 -3.80 9.34
N ALA A 97 -3.00 -2.70 9.93
CA ALA A 97 -3.84 -1.61 10.40
C ALA A 97 -4.57 -0.89 9.25
N LEU A 98 -3.88 -0.65 8.13
CA LEU A 98 -4.49 -0.10 6.91
C LEU A 98 -5.59 -1.02 6.38
N ASP A 99 -5.37 -2.33 6.34
CA ASP A 99 -6.38 -3.30 5.92
C ASP A 99 -7.64 -3.20 6.79
N LYS A 100 -7.46 -3.04 8.11
CA LYS A 100 -8.59 -2.90 9.04
C LYS A 100 -9.29 -1.54 8.88
N LEU A 101 -8.56 -0.47 8.58
CA LEU A 101 -9.15 0.84 8.24
C LEU A 101 -10.05 0.72 7.00
N VAL A 102 -9.58 0.06 5.94
CA VAL A 102 -10.37 -0.14 4.71
C VAL A 102 -11.64 -0.95 4.97
N GLU A 103 -11.57 -1.97 5.85
CA GLU A 103 -12.75 -2.73 6.27
C GLU A 103 -13.76 -1.83 7.00
N ALA A 104 -13.31 -0.94 7.89
CA ALA A 104 -14.18 0.01 8.59
C ALA A 104 -14.87 0.97 7.62
N LEU A 105 -14.10 1.58 6.70
CA LEU A 105 -14.62 2.50 5.70
C LEU A 105 -15.73 1.85 4.84
N ARG A 106 -15.58 0.59 4.48
CA ARG A 106 -16.60 -0.15 3.73
C ARG A 106 -17.90 -0.36 4.51
N GLN A 107 -17.83 -0.50 5.84
CA GLN A 107 -19.03 -0.63 6.67
C GLN A 107 -19.73 0.72 6.87
N GLU A 108 -18.96 1.79 7.00
CA GLU A 108 -19.48 3.13 7.26
C GLU A 108 -20.00 3.82 5.99
N HIS A 109 -19.42 3.50 4.81
CA HIS A 109 -19.70 4.17 3.53
C HIS A 109 -20.03 3.15 2.41
N PRO A 110 -21.17 2.45 2.48
CA PRO A 110 -21.48 1.32 1.60
C PRO A 110 -21.71 1.70 0.12
N THR A 111 -21.84 2.99 -0.19
CA THR A 111 -22.01 3.48 -1.57
C THR A 111 -20.69 3.68 -2.31
N VAL A 112 -19.55 3.68 -1.59
CA VAL A 112 -18.22 3.83 -2.17
C VAL A 112 -17.53 2.47 -2.25
N GLY A 113 -16.86 2.20 -3.37
CA GLY A 113 -16.02 1.03 -3.53
C GLY A 113 -14.69 1.20 -2.79
N PHE A 114 -14.41 0.40 -1.75
CA PHE A 114 -13.11 0.41 -1.05
C PHE A 114 -12.39 -0.91 -1.28
N THR A 115 -11.22 -0.85 -1.93
CA THR A 115 -10.45 -2.02 -2.33
C THR A 115 -9.11 -2.07 -1.61
N ARG A 116 -8.84 -3.17 -0.90
CA ARG A 116 -7.48 -3.52 -0.47
C ARG A 116 -6.74 -4.11 -1.66
N PHE A 117 -5.69 -3.43 -2.08
CA PHE A 117 -4.83 -3.86 -3.17
C PHE A 117 -3.59 -4.49 -2.56
N VAL A 118 -3.64 -5.80 -2.33
CA VAL A 118 -2.63 -6.56 -1.59
C VAL A 118 -1.51 -6.95 -2.55
N VAL A 119 -0.34 -6.33 -2.38
CA VAL A 119 0.79 -6.46 -3.30
C VAL A 119 1.89 -7.31 -2.68
N GLY A 120 2.37 -8.27 -3.45
CA GLY A 120 3.59 -9.02 -3.16
C GLY A 120 4.85 -8.26 -3.61
N ASP A 121 5.94 -9.00 -3.82
CA ASP A 121 7.19 -8.38 -4.27
C ASP A 121 6.99 -7.74 -5.65
N CYS A 122 7.21 -6.42 -5.73
CA CYS A 122 7.01 -5.62 -6.92
C CYS A 122 8.27 -4.82 -7.24
N ALA A 123 8.64 -4.77 -8.50
CA ALA A 123 9.62 -3.80 -8.98
C ALA A 123 8.98 -2.41 -8.90
N GLY A 124 9.64 -1.48 -8.24
CA GLY A 124 9.17 -0.10 -8.12
C GLY A 124 10.27 0.88 -8.44
N GLY A 125 9.89 2.02 -8.98
CA GLY A 125 10.81 3.09 -9.33
C GLY A 125 11.30 3.05 -10.77
N GLU A 126 11.74 4.22 -11.25
CA GLU A 126 12.41 4.35 -12.54
C GLU A 126 13.90 4.00 -12.34
N GLY A 127 14.38 2.94 -12.98
CA GLY A 127 15.80 2.62 -13.02
C GLY A 127 16.18 1.20 -12.59
N GLU A 128 17.43 0.84 -12.86
CA GLU A 128 18.07 -0.41 -12.44
C GLU A 128 18.44 -0.31 -10.96
N GLY A 129 17.66 -0.80 -10.05
CA GLY A 129 18.04 -0.78 -8.64
C GLY A 129 16.93 -1.11 -7.66
N MET A 130 17.26 -0.89 -6.39
CA MET A 130 16.33 -1.06 -5.29
C MET A 130 15.16 -0.06 -5.40
N THR A 131 13.97 -0.51 -5.04
CA THR A 131 12.79 0.35 -5.01
C THR A 131 13.03 1.53 -4.07
N GLU A 132 12.36 2.67 -4.30
CA GLU A 132 12.39 3.83 -3.39
C GLU A 132 12.06 3.42 -1.95
N PHE A 133 11.23 2.40 -1.79
CA PHE A 133 10.90 1.80 -0.50
C PHE A 133 12.12 1.34 0.31
N ALA A 134 13.15 0.83 -0.37
CA ALA A 134 14.36 0.31 0.25
C ALA A 134 15.55 1.30 0.22
N SER A 135 15.40 2.46 -0.40
CA SER A 135 16.48 3.44 -0.61
C SER A 135 17.10 3.96 0.69
N GLY A 136 16.30 4.03 1.76
CA GLY A 136 16.74 4.47 3.10
C GLY A 136 17.14 3.34 4.06
N TRP A 137 17.28 2.11 3.59
CA TRP A 137 17.62 1.00 4.47
C TRP A 137 19.09 1.01 4.88
N ASP A 138 19.34 0.65 6.13
CA ASP A 138 20.69 0.39 6.62
C ASP A 138 21.28 -0.83 5.90
N SER A 139 22.38 -0.61 5.17
CA SER A 139 23.00 -1.65 4.34
C SER A 139 23.65 -2.77 5.15
N GLU A 140 24.15 -2.49 6.35
CA GLU A 140 24.76 -3.50 7.21
C GLU A 140 23.69 -4.42 7.76
N LEU A 141 22.59 -3.86 8.25
CA LEU A 141 21.44 -4.63 8.71
C LEU A 141 20.78 -5.41 7.57
N ALA A 142 20.68 -4.82 6.38
CA ALA A 142 20.16 -5.51 5.20
C ALA A 142 21.01 -6.75 4.85
N MET A 143 22.34 -6.62 4.85
CA MET A 143 23.26 -7.76 4.62
C MET A 143 23.16 -8.81 5.72
N GLU A 144 22.93 -8.42 6.96
CA GLU A 144 22.73 -9.36 8.08
C GLU A 144 21.42 -10.15 7.93
N LEU A 145 20.34 -9.48 7.51
CA LEU A 145 19.00 -10.07 7.46
C LEU A 145 18.72 -10.83 6.16
N ALA A 146 19.37 -10.49 5.06
CA ALA A 146 19.13 -11.12 3.76
C ALA A 146 19.26 -12.66 3.75
N PRO A 147 20.28 -13.27 4.39
CA PRO A 147 20.37 -14.74 4.49
C PRO A 147 19.16 -15.34 5.22
N ILE A 148 18.65 -14.67 6.24
CA ILE A 148 17.46 -15.12 7.00
C ILE A 148 16.21 -15.07 6.12
N TRP A 149 16.06 -14.02 5.30
CA TRP A 149 14.93 -13.91 4.37
C TRP A 149 14.96 -15.01 3.32
N VAL A 150 16.15 -15.33 2.80
CA VAL A 150 16.34 -16.43 1.82
C VAL A 150 16.04 -17.79 2.48
N GLU A 151 16.64 -18.08 3.65
CA GLU A 151 16.42 -19.34 4.38
C GLU A 151 14.95 -19.58 4.68
N ARG A 152 14.23 -18.53 5.11
CA ARG A 152 12.81 -18.59 5.44
C ARG A 152 11.88 -18.48 4.23
N LYS A 153 12.44 -18.40 3.02
CA LYS A 153 11.69 -18.27 1.75
C LYS A 153 10.72 -17.09 1.76
N LEU A 154 11.13 -15.96 2.36
CA LEU A 154 10.34 -14.75 2.40
C LEU A 154 10.46 -13.96 1.08
N ILE A 155 11.61 -14.06 0.40
CA ILE A 155 11.85 -13.48 -0.93
C ILE A 155 11.31 -14.44 -1.98
N SER A 156 10.42 -13.96 -2.84
CA SER A 156 9.82 -14.79 -3.90
C SER A 156 10.79 -15.15 -5.04
N GLY A 157 11.86 -14.36 -5.21
CA GLY A 157 12.81 -14.50 -6.32
C GLY A 157 12.29 -13.95 -7.65
N SER A 158 11.10 -13.45 -7.70
CA SER A 158 10.46 -12.79 -8.85
C SER A 158 9.79 -11.50 -8.40
N LEU A 159 9.62 -10.55 -9.32
CA LEU A 159 8.97 -9.28 -9.06
C LEU A 159 7.78 -9.09 -10.00
N ILE A 160 6.74 -8.45 -9.51
CA ILE A 160 5.65 -7.95 -10.36
C ILE A 160 6.20 -6.72 -11.10
N ASP A 161 5.90 -6.63 -12.38
CA ASP A 161 6.14 -5.42 -13.17
C ASP A 161 5.17 -4.31 -12.72
N VAL A 162 5.69 -3.10 -12.56
CA VAL A 162 4.88 -1.96 -12.10
C VAL A 162 3.76 -1.61 -13.07
N ASP A 163 3.97 -1.76 -14.37
CA ASP A 163 2.94 -1.49 -15.39
C ASP A 163 1.78 -2.49 -15.31
N GLU A 164 2.08 -3.75 -14.97
CA GLU A 164 1.04 -4.76 -14.70
C GLU A 164 0.25 -4.41 -13.43
N LEU A 165 0.92 -3.92 -12.39
CA LEU A 165 0.27 -3.42 -11.17
C LEU A 165 -0.66 -2.25 -11.46
N VAL A 166 -0.19 -1.26 -12.22
CA VAL A 166 -0.97 -0.08 -12.64
C VAL A 166 -2.18 -0.50 -13.48
N THR A 167 -1.99 -1.42 -14.42
CA THR A 167 -3.08 -1.97 -15.26
C THR A 167 -4.17 -2.63 -14.40
N ALA A 168 -3.77 -3.40 -13.39
CA ALA A 168 -4.72 -4.02 -12.47
C ALA A 168 -5.47 -2.97 -11.62
N ALA A 169 -4.78 -1.95 -11.12
CA ALA A 169 -5.40 -0.86 -10.36
C ALA A 169 -6.39 -0.08 -11.23
N HIS A 170 -6.03 0.24 -12.47
CA HIS A 170 -6.91 0.90 -13.43
C HIS A 170 -8.17 0.08 -13.70
N SER A 171 -8.04 -1.23 -13.83
CA SER A 171 -9.20 -2.12 -14.03
C SER A 171 -10.17 -2.11 -12.86
N VAL A 172 -9.67 -1.96 -11.63
CA VAL A 172 -10.51 -1.79 -10.43
C VAL A 172 -11.24 -0.45 -10.43
N LEU A 173 -10.54 0.64 -10.80
CA LEU A 173 -11.14 1.98 -10.86
C LEU A 173 -12.22 2.09 -11.95
N GLN A 174 -12.10 1.33 -13.03
CA GLN A 174 -13.12 1.28 -14.10
C GLN A 174 -14.35 0.43 -13.75
N GLY A 175 -14.38 -0.19 -12.56
CA GLY A 175 -15.55 -0.91 -12.08
C GLY A 175 -16.77 0.00 -11.97
N GLY A 176 -17.92 -0.46 -12.46
CA GLY A 176 -19.16 0.31 -12.35
C GLY A 176 -19.71 0.36 -10.91
N ALA A 177 -20.60 1.31 -10.64
CA ALA A 177 -21.17 1.58 -9.31
C ALA A 177 -21.89 0.38 -8.64
N SER A 178 -22.21 -0.68 -9.39
CA SER A 178 -22.81 -1.91 -8.86
C SER A 178 -21.79 -2.99 -8.48
N LEU A 179 -20.50 -2.77 -8.77
CA LEU A 179 -19.42 -3.74 -8.52
C LEU A 179 -18.60 -3.30 -7.30
N SER A 180 -18.49 -4.19 -6.32
CA SER A 180 -17.55 -4.02 -5.21
C SER A 180 -16.46 -5.09 -5.29
N ILE A 181 -15.20 -4.64 -5.30
CA ILE A 181 -14.02 -5.51 -5.22
C ILE A 181 -13.36 -5.30 -3.85
N PRO A 182 -13.71 -6.06 -2.82
CA PRO A 182 -13.22 -5.85 -1.46
C PRO A 182 -11.71 -6.00 -1.30
N SER A 183 -11.13 -6.89 -2.10
CA SER A 183 -9.69 -7.15 -2.08
C SER A 183 -9.27 -7.78 -3.39
N ILE A 184 -8.10 -7.41 -3.87
CA ILE A 184 -7.39 -8.07 -4.94
C ILE A 184 -5.97 -8.36 -4.45
N THR A 185 -5.46 -9.55 -4.75
CA THR A 185 -4.11 -9.95 -4.37
C THR A 185 -3.29 -10.19 -5.63
N LEU A 186 -2.16 -9.54 -5.69
CA LEU A 186 -1.19 -9.66 -6.78
C LEU A 186 0.13 -10.19 -6.20
N THR A 187 0.57 -11.32 -6.73
CA THR A 187 1.86 -11.93 -6.37
C THR A 187 2.66 -12.21 -7.64
N PRO A 188 3.98 -12.11 -7.61
CA PRO A 188 4.78 -12.45 -8.76
C PRO A 188 4.59 -13.93 -9.13
N ARG A 189 4.67 -14.24 -10.42
CA ARG A 189 4.72 -15.63 -10.87
C ARG A 189 6.09 -16.21 -10.50
N PRO A 190 6.15 -17.49 -10.09
CA PRO A 190 7.44 -18.14 -9.89
C PRO A 190 8.30 -18.04 -11.17
N ALA A 191 9.59 -17.79 -11.01
CA ALA A 191 10.50 -17.88 -12.15
C ALA A 191 10.43 -19.31 -12.73
N PRO A 192 10.47 -19.48 -14.07
CA PRO A 192 10.57 -20.82 -14.64
C PRO A 192 11.83 -21.50 -14.09
N ASN A 193 11.69 -22.76 -13.67
CA ASN A 193 12.85 -23.53 -13.21
C ASN A 193 13.91 -23.48 -14.32
N PRO A 194 15.17 -23.15 -14.01
CA PRO A 194 16.24 -23.35 -14.97
C PRO A 194 16.32 -24.86 -15.28
N GLU A 195 16.21 -25.20 -16.56
CA GLU A 195 16.43 -26.57 -17.05
C GLU A 195 17.86 -27.04 -16.77
#